data_79a647bf007d4d73ef3dd6c68dd8c4d1
#
_entry.id   79a647bf007d4d73ef3dd6c68dd8c4d1
#
_cell.length_a   1.000
_cell.length_b   1.000
_cell.length_c   1.000
_cell.angle_alpha   90.00
_cell.angle_beta   90.00
_cell.angle_gamma   90.00
#
_symmetry.space_group_name_H-M   'P 1'
#
loop_
_entity.id
_entity.type
_entity.pdbx_description
1 polymer ?
#
loop_
_entity_poly.entity_id
_entity_poly.type
_entity_poly.pdbx_seq_one_letter_code
_entity_poly.pdbx_strand_id
1 'polypeptide(L)'
;MFEPDVHHLPKKLSVTLAALLLAISGCGGGQTGTATASPKLQNLQSLVNQPPDAAGLGFLLTDGTVMFQGAGLSDWPKLTPDISGSYLNGTWSQLASLPAGYSPEDYASATLADGRVVITGGEYNLGTFVLTNLGAIYDPVADAWTSLAPPTGWDYIGDSPSVVLPDGQFLVGQKIDTLMAELDPSTLQWTAMASTGKSDFNAEEGWTLLPDGSVLTVDVKNAPNSERYIPSLQTWFTAGNTPVDLHSPGGGECLSYGPNDSLCYYPPGEIGPAVLRPDGSVFATGSALKGAAAHTAIYAPPTIPTDPGSWTTGPDFPNEDNAGDSFAVLLTSGNVLVEGVSGTLYEFDGQTFTPSAQVRTGSSLLVLPTGEVIVGGLPVQLYTSTGQPSAAWAPTITAFPASLTRGSTYAISGTQFNGLSQADAFGDEEQTATNYPLVRITNQSTSHVFYARTHDHSTMAVATGSAIVSTNFDVPSGMETGPSSLEVVANGIASASVSVTVNESSGDGSSNSPAGTERAPRSGSTRGPIDRRQLQVGQNR
;
A
#
# COMPACT_ATOMS: atom_id res chain seq x y z
N MET A 1 -27.06 -28.76 15.80
CA MET A 1 -27.06 -27.41 16.39
C MET A 1 -25.62 -26.98 16.28
N PHE A 2 -25.27 -26.47 15.13
CA PHE A 2 -23.93 -25.96 14.79
C PHE A 2 -24.02 -24.44 14.85
N GLU A 3 -23.25 -23.80 15.71
CA GLU A 3 -23.07 -22.36 15.68
C GLU A 3 -22.25 -22.01 14.44
N PRO A 4 -22.67 -21.02 13.63
CA PRO A 4 -21.84 -20.51 12.56
C PRO A 4 -20.72 -19.65 13.16
N ASP A 5 -19.46 -20.00 12.90
CA ASP A 5 -18.32 -19.12 13.12
C ASP A 5 -18.39 -17.98 12.09
N VAL A 6 -18.98 -16.86 12.48
CA VAL A 6 -18.99 -15.63 11.70
C VAL A 6 -17.64 -14.94 11.95
N HIS A 7 -16.74 -14.98 10.98
CA HIS A 7 -15.43 -14.33 11.03
C HIS A 7 -15.46 -12.80 10.83
N HIS A 8 -16.61 -12.15 11.03
CA HIS A 8 -16.73 -10.70 11.08
C HIS A 8 -17.23 -10.26 12.45
N LEU A 9 -16.31 -10.28 13.44
CA LEU A 9 -16.55 -9.59 14.69
C LEU A 9 -16.01 -8.17 14.55
N PRO A 10 -16.81 -7.13 14.82
CA PRO A 10 -16.31 -5.76 14.88
C PRO A 10 -15.17 -5.70 15.90
N LYS A 11 -14.00 -5.25 15.48
CA LYS A 11 -12.82 -5.05 16.34
C LYS A 11 -13.10 -3.97 17.40
N LYS A 12 -14.01 -4.24 18.35
CA LYS A 12 -14.10 -3.42 19.56
C LYS A 12 -12.91 -3.72 20.45
N LEU A 13 -11.96 -2.81 20.45
CA LEU A 13 -10.84 -2.79 21.39
C LEU A 13 -11.38 -2.59 22.81
N SER A 14 -11.61 -3.70 23.54
CA SER A 14 -11.79 -3.67 25.00
C SER A 14 -10.47 -4.02 25.65
N VAL A 15 -9.75 -2.99 26.10
CA VAL A 15 -8.60 -3.15 26.98
C VAL A 15 -9.11 -3.57 28.35
N THR A 16 -8.96 -4.85 28.69
CA THR A 16 -9.10 -5.31 30.07
C THR A 16 -7.79 -5.97 30.50
N LEU A 17 -7.04 -5.25 31.31
CA LEU A 17 -5.84 -5.69 32.00
C LEU A 17 -6.26 -6.67 33.11
N ALA A 18 -5.90 -7.95 32.99
CA ALA A 18 -5.96 -8.88 34.11
C ALA A 18 -4.67 -9.70 34.17
N ALA A 19 -3.79 -9.27 35.07
CA ALA A 19 -2.64 -10.07 35.52
C ALA A 19 -3.15 -11.19 36.42
N LEU A 20 -2.85 -12.46 36.08
CA LEU A 20 -3.00 -13.57 37.02
C LEU A 20 -1.71 -14.41 37.05
N LEU A 21 -0.94 -14.22 38.11
CA LEU A 21 0.14 -15.12 38.48
C LEU A 21 -0.47 -16.40 39.08
N LEU A 22 -0.12 -17.56 38.50
CA LEU A 22 -0.25 -18.83 39.21
C LEU A 22 1.07 -19.57 39.18
N ALA A 23 1.70 -19.65 40.34
CA ALA A 23 2.80 -20.57 40.58
C ALA A 23 2.22 -21.94 40.92
N ILE A 24 2.63 -22.99 40.20
CA ILE A 24 2.43 -24.38 40.66
C ILE A 24 3.77 -25.10 40.58
N SER A 25 4.26 -25.47 41.74
CA SER A 25 5.36 -26.41 41.91
C SER A 25 4.82 -27.85 41.80
N GLY A 26 5.49 -28.69 41.04
CA GLY A 26 5.19 -30.12 40.99
C GLY A 26 6.35 -30.90 40.37
N CYS A 27 6.99 -31.72 41.19
CA CYS A 27 8.10 -32.62 40.87
C CYS A 27 7.70 -33.81 40.00
N GLY A 28 8.63 -34.23 39.14
CA GLY A 28 8.92 -35.64 38.93
C GLY A 28 8.80 -36.19 37.55
N GLY A 29 9.93 -36.69 37.02
CA GLY A 29 9.96 -37.74 35.99
C GLY A 29 10.68 -37.39 34.70
N GLY A 30 11.96 -37.74 34.57
CA GLY A 30 12.76 -37.49 33.38
C GLY A 30 12.34 -38.32 32.18
N GLN A 31 12.27 -37.63 31.03
CA GLN A 31 12.55 -38.19 29.71
C GLN A 31 13.41 -37.17 28.97
N THR A 32 14.62 -37.58 28.62
CA THR A 32 15.51 -36.80 27.76
C THR A 32 15.01 -36.90 26.32
N GLY A 33 14.01 -36.11 25.98
CA GLY A 33 13.72 -35.75 24.61
C GLY A 33 14.60 -34.54 24.28
N THR A 34 15.48 -34.68 23.31
CA THR A 34 16.15 -33.54 22.67
C THR A 34 15.07 -32.66 22.09
N ALA A 35 14.72 -31.60 22.82
CA ALA A 35 13.92 -30.53 22.26
C ALA A 35 14.75 -29.92 21.11
N THR A 36 14.36 -30.21 19.89
CA THR A 36 14.78 -29.40 18.76
C THR A 36 14.32 -27.99 19.06
N ALA A 37 15.27 -27.09 19.33
CA ALA A 37 14.98 -25.69 19.49
C ALA A 37 14.18 -25.24 18.27
N SER A 38 12.99 -24.74 18.49
CA SER A 38 12.24 -24.05 17.43
C SER A 38 13.17 -23.01 16.82
N PRO A 39 13.24 -22.90 15.48
CA PRO A 39 14.07 -21.88 14.87
C PRO A 39 13.68 -20.54 15.48
N LYS A 40 14.67 -19.76 15.89
CA LYS A 40 14.45 -18.39 16.37
C LYS A 40 13.90 -17.59 15.17
N LEU A 41 12.62 -17.36 15.16
CA LEU A 41 11.96 -16.38 14.28
C LEU A 41 12.50 -14.99 14.67
N GLN A 42 13.45 -14.43 13.92
CA GLN A 42 14.22 -13.23 14.32
C GLN A 42 14.21 -12.10 13.31
N ASN A 43 13.38 -12.17 12.27
CA ASN A 43 13.40 -11.15 11.20
C ASN A 43 12.48 -9.96 11.47
N LEU A 44 11.92 -9.84 12.67
CA LEU A 44 10.92 -8.85 13.03
C LEU A 44 11.42 -7.96 14.18
N GLN A 45 11.35 -6.63 13.98
CA GLN A 45 11.75 -5.62 14.97
C GLN A 45 10.68 -4.54 15.11
N SER A 46 10.23 -4.28 16.34
CA SER A 46 9.29 -3.17 16.61
C SER A 46 9.96 -1.82 16.38
N LEU A 47 9.23 -0.87 15.81
CA LEU A 47 9.68 0.51 15.69
C LEU A 47 9.98 1.08 17.09
N VAL A 48 10.98 1.96 17.17
CA VAL A 48 11.35 2.65 18.42
C VAL A 48 10.22 3.57 18.87
N ASN A 49 9.63 4.29 17.93
CA ASN A 49 8.46 5.13 18.17
C ASN A 49 7.23 4.42 17.59
N GLN A 50 6.17 4.35 18.36
CA GLN A 50 4.92 3.72 17.96
C GLN A 50 3.86 4.79 17.65
N PRO A 51 2.86 4.51 16.79
CA PRO A 51 1.75 5.42 16.57
C PRO A 51 0.93 5.59 17.85
N PRO A 52 0.12 6.65 17.97
CA PRO A 52 -0.73 6.89 19.14
C PRO A 52 -1.78 5.79 19.36
N ASP A 53 -2.18 5.11 18.28
CA ASP A 53 -3.09 3.97 18.25
C ASP A 53 -2.63 2.93 17.22
N ALA A 54 -3.48 1.99 16.82
CA ALA A 54 -3.11 0.99 15.81
C ALA A 54 -2.93 1.64 14.43
N ALA A 55 -1.98 1.12 13.66
CA ALA A 55 -1.79 1.43 12.24
C ALA A 55 -2.41 0.28 11.41
N GLY A 56 -3.49 0.55 10.70
CA GLY A 56 -4.19 -0.40 9.82
C GLY A 56 -3.53 -0.49 8.45
N LEU A 57 -4.33 -0.34 7.37
CA LEU A 57 -3.84 -0.33 6.01
C LEU A 57 -2.83 0.81 5.78
N GLY A 58 -1.69 0.49 5.18
CA GLY A 58 -0.58 1.44 4.97
C GLY A 58 -0.37 1.77 3.50
N PHE A 59 -0.10 3.05 3.18
CA PHE A 59 0.28 3.51 1.83
C PHE A 59 1.65 4.17 1.88
N LEU A 60 2.56 3.70 1.03
CA LEU A 60 3.81 4.39 0.79
C LEU A 60 3.54 5.64 -0.06
N LEU A 61 3.82 6.83 0.48
CA LEU A 61 3.71 8.06 -0.29
C LEU A 61 4.95 8.26 -1.16
N THR A 62 4.78 9.01 -2.24
CA THR A 62 5.87 9.23 -3.22
C THR A 62 7.01 10.12 -2.71
N ASP A 63 6.90 10.64 -1.48
CA ASP A 63 7.95 11.34 -0.73
C ASP A 63 8.68 10.42 0.28
N GLY A 64 8.44 9.11 0.21
CA GLY A 64 9.05 8.12 1.09
C GLY A 64 8.45 8.05 2.50
N THR A 65 7.43 8.84 2.83
CA THR A 65 6.67 8.68 4.07
C THR A 65 5.61 7.60 3.92
N VAL A 66 5.10 7.05 5.02
CA VAL A 66 4.02 6.05 5.01
C VAL A 66 2.83 6.59 5.79
N MET A 67 1.67 6.67 5.17
CA MET A 67 0.43 6.96 5.85
C MET A 67 -0.31 5.66 6.17
N PHE A 68 -0.98 5.62 7.32
CA PHE A 68 -1.78 4.46 7.74
C PHE A 68 -3.19 4.91 8.09
N GLN A 69 -4.17 4.04 7.84
CA GLN A 69 -5.47 4.21 8.45
C GLN A 69 -5.35 3.95 9.95
N GLY A 70 -5.79 4.90 10.79
CA GLY A 70 -5.77 4.77 12.24
C GLY A 70 -6.95 3.95 12.77
N ALA A 71 -6.91 3.62 14.06
CA ALA A 71 -7.96 2.82 14.70
C ALA A 71 -9.35 3.50 14.71
N GLY A 72 -9.40 4.81 14.49
CA GLY A 72 -10.64 5.57 14.32
C GLY A 72 -11.23 5.48 12.91
N LEU A 73 -10.58 4.77 11.99
CA LEU A 73 -10.96 4.53 10.60
C LEU A 73 -11.05 5.79 9.71
N SER A 74 -11.15 6.97 10.28
CA SER A 74 -11.16 8.26 9.57
C SER A 74 -9.91 9.10 9.79
N ASP A 75 -9.04 8.70 10.72
CA ASP A 75 -7.79 9.37 11.04
C ASP A 75 -6.60 8.68 10.36
N TRP A 76 -5.55 9.44 10.07
CA TRP A 76 -4.42 9.00 9.28
C TRP A 76 -3.09 9.40 9.93
N PRO A 77 -2.49 8.56 10.78
CA PRO A 77 -1.12 8.74 11.24
C PRO A 77 -0.13 8.52 10.09
N LYS A 78 0.91 9.37 10.05
CA LYS A 78 1.99 9.31 9.06
C LYS A 78 3.32 9.03 9.72
N LEU A 79 4.04 8.01 9.25
CA LEU A 79 5.40 7.69 9.62
C LEU A 79 6.38 8.37 8.67
N THR A 80 7.30 9.18 9.21
CA THR A 80 8.40 9.79 8.48
C THR A 80 9.70 9.12 8.92
N PRO A 81 10.53 8.60 8.00
CA PRO A 81 11.83 8.03 8.36
C PRO A 81 12.74 9.09 9.02
N ASP A 82 13.71 8.64 9.79
CA ASP A 82 14.69 9.55 10.39
C ASP A 82 15.64 10.15 9.34
N ILE A 83 16.50 11.06 9.76
CA ILE A 83 17.42 11.77 8.85
C ILE A 83 18.45 10.84 8.17
N SER A 84 18.61 9.62 8.64
CA SER A 84 19.44 8.59 7.98
C SER A 84 18.63 7.74 6.97
N GLY A 85 17.33 8.00 6.84
CA GLY A 85 16.41 7.25 6.00
C GLY A 85 15.86 5.99 6.66
N SER A 86 16.08 5.78 7.97
CA SER A 86 15.60 4.61 8.70
C SER A 86 14.17 4.79 9.20
N TYR A 87 13.30 3.83 8.91
CA TYR A 87 11.94 3.80 9.45
C TYR A 87 11.91 3.29 10.89
N LEU A 88 12.91 2.52 11.33
CA LEU A 88 13.01 2.01 12.69
C LEU A 88 12.93 3.11 13.75
N ASN A 89 13.60 4.24 13.49
CA ASN A 89 13.62 5.42 14.35
C ASN A 89 12.68 6.53 13.87
N GLY A 90 11.82 6.23 12.92
CA GLY A 90 10.91 7.18 12.31
C GLY A 90 10.01 7.88 13.34
N THR A 91 9.43 8.99 12.94
CA THR A 91 8.54 9.81 13.77
C THR A 91 7.13 9.84 13.20
N TRP A 92 6.14 9.96 14.09
CA TRP A 92 4.74 9.99 13.72
C TRP A 92 4.19 11.42 13.76
N SER A 93 3.33 11.72 12.79
CA SER A 93 2.52 12.95 12.73
C SER A 93 1.10 12.60 12.27
N GLN A 94 0.13 13.49 12.55
CA GLN A 94 -1.25 13.30 12.13
C GLN A 94 -1.48 14.02 10.80
N LEU A 95 -2.10 13.36 9.83
CA LEU A 95 -2.62 13.92 8.59
C LEU A 95 -4.08 14.32 8.72
N ALA A 96 -4.61 15.02 7.71
CA ALA A 96 -6.02 15.35 7.60
C ALA A 96 -6.89 14.08 7.69
N SER A 97 -8.03 14.21 8.38
CA SER A 97 -9.01 13.13 8.48
C SER A 97 -9.89 13.07 7.23
N LEU A 98 -10.46 11.89 6.97
CA LEU A 98 -11.46 11.68 5.92
C LEU A 98 -12.66 12.65 6.04
N PRO A 99 -13.34 12.92 4.93
CA PRO A 99 -14.59 13.69 4.94
C PRO A 99 -15.62 13.09 5.89
N ALA A 100 -16.37 13.97 6.56
CA ALA A 100 -17.40 13.54 7.51
C ALA A 100 -18.42 12.58 6.84
N GLY A 101 -18.70 11.46 7.50
CA GLY A 101 -19.64 10.45 7.00
C GLY A 101 -18.96 9.32 6.21
N TYR A 102 -17.65 9.38 5.97
CA TYR A 102 -16.88 8.32 5.36
C TYR A 102 -15.79 7.82 6.31
N SER A 103 -15.91 6.59 6.74
CA SER A 103 -15.00 5.90 7.64
C SER A 103 -15.08 4.41 7.30
N PRO A 104 -14.49 4.03 6.13
CA PRO A 104 -14.66 2.71 5.56
C PRO A 104 -13.73 1.68 6.21
N GLU A 105 -14.13 0.41 6.12
CA GLU A 105 -13.30 -0.78 6.26
C GLU A 105 -13.45 -1.59 4.97
N ASP A 106 -12.41 -2.30 4.57
CA ASP A 106 -12.38 -3.20 3.42
C ASP A 106 -12.79 -2.44 2.13
N TYR A 107 -11.86 -1.73 1.50
CA TYR A 107 -12.14 -0.78 0.39
C TYR A 107 -11.09 -0.82 -0.72
N ALA A 108 -11.53 -0.52 -1.94
CA ALA A 108 -10.64 -0.35 -3.08
C ALA A 108 -9.72 0.86 -2.92
N SER A 109 -8.44 0.71 -3.22
CA SER A 109 -7.45 1.74 -2.97
C SER A 109 -6.24 1.70 -3.91
N ALA A 110 -5.57 2.84 -4.09
CA ALA A 110 -4.30 2.93 -4.81
C ALA A 110 -3.55 4.23 -4.56
N THR A 111 -2.22 4.19 -4.71
CA THR A 111 -1.39 5.38 -4.98
C THR A 111 -1.38 5.63 -6.48
N LEU A 112 -1.71 6.86 -6.91
CA LEU A 112 -1.88 7.26 -8.29
C LEU A 112 -0.58 7.79 -8.92
N ALA A 113 -0.54 7.89 -10.26
CA ALA A 113 0.64 8.37 -10.99
C ALA A 113 1.07 9.79 -10.62
N ASP A 114 0.19 10.63 -10.12
CA ASP A 114 0.46 12.00 -9.65
C ASP A 114 0.86 12.08 -8.17
N GLY A 115 0.92 10.94 -7.49
CA GLY A 115 1.31 10.80 -6.09
C GLY A 115 0.18 11.02 -5.08
N ARG A 116 -1.07 11.18 -5.53
CA ARG A 116 -2.25 11.17 -4.65
C ARG A 116 -2.65 9.75 -4.29
N VAL A 117 -3.43 9.58 -3.23
CA VAL A 117 -4.01 8.30 -2.84
C VAL A 117 -5.52 8.34 -3.02
N VAL A 118 -6.09 7.36 -3.70
CA VAL A 118 -7.53 7.16 -3.84
C VAL A 118 -7.98 6.01 -2.95
N ILE A 119 -9.13 6.18 -2.29
CA ILE A 119 -9.89 5.11 -1.64
C ILE A 119 -11.35 5.24 -2.06
N THR A 120 -12.03 4.12 -2.30
CA THR A 120 -13.44 4.13 -2.71
C THR A 120 -14.13 2.82 -2.36
N GLY A 121 -15.42 2.89 -2.07
CA GLY A 121 -16.17 1.74 -1.60
C GLY A 121 -15.99 1.49 -0.12
N GLY A 122 -16.09 0.27 0.26
CA GLY A 122 -16.01 -0.29 1.60
C GLY A 122 -17.15 -1.26 1.86
N GLU A 123 -16.83 -2.40 2.44
CA GLU A 123 -17.83 -3.35 2.91
C GLU A 123 -18.61 -2.74 4.07
N TYR A 124 -17.86 -2.09 4.96
CA TYR A 124 -18.41 -1.34 6.10
C TYR A 124 -18.19 0.16 5.93
N ASN A 125 -19.05 0.94 6.55
CA ASN A 125 -18.87 2.37 6.75
C ASN A 125 -19.39 2.76 8.13
N LEU A 126 -18.60 3.49 8.90
CA LEU A 126 -18.92 3.85 10.30
C LEU A 126 -19.22 2.61 11.16
N GLY A 127 -18.52 1.49 10.90
CA GLY A 127 -18.67 0.22 11.61
C GLY A 127 -19.98 -0.52 11.31
N THR A 128 -20.64 -0.22 10.20
CA THR A 128 -21.89 -0.87 9.76
C THR A 128 -21.72 -1.44 8.36
N PHE A 129 -22.10 -2.69 8.15
CA PHE A 129 -22.15 -3.33 6.83
C PHE A 129 -23.14 -2.60 5.91
N VAL A 130 -22.66 -2.04 4.81
CA VAL A 130 -23.48 -1.21 3.91
C VAL A 130 -23.10 -1.31 2.43
N LEU A 131 -21.97 -1.91 2.06
CA LEU A 131 -21.42 -1.89 0.70
C LEU A 131 -21.42 -0.46 0.12
N THR A 132 -20.74 0.46 0.79
CA THR A 132 -20.83 1.90 0.46
C THR A 132 -20.30 2.20 -0.94
N ASN A 133 -20.81 3.29 -1.55
CA ASN A 133 -20.29 3.85 -2.80
C ASN A 133 -19.53 5.17 -2.59
N LEU A 134 -19.25 5.54 -1.35
CA LEU A 134 -18.46 6.72 -1.03
C LEU A 134 -17.00 6.53 -1.45
N GLY A 135 -16.31 7.64 -1.64
CA GLY A 135 -14.88 7.63 -1.93
C GLY A 135 -14.23 8.98 -1.60
N ALA A 136 -12.91 8.97 -1.52
CA ALA A 136 -12.13 10.16 -1.30
C ALA A 136 -10.74 10.03 -1.94
N ILE A 137 -10.15 11.16 -2.29
CA ILE A 137 -8.79 11.26 -2.79
C ILE A 137 -7.97 12.17 -1.88
N TYR A 138 -6.80 11.70 -1.47
CA TYR A 138 -5.86 12.42 -0.62
C TYR A 138 -4.78 13.10 -1.45
N ASP A 139 -4.58 14.40 -1.24
CA ASP A 139 -3.46 15.17 -1.80
C ASP A 139 -2.38 15.34 -0.72
N PRO A 140 -1.22 14.69 -0.84
CA PRO A 140 -0.15 14.79 0.15
C PRO A 140 0.54 16.16 0.18
N VAL A 141 0.41 16.97 -0.87
CA VAL A 141 0.96 18.34 -0.92
C VAL A 141 0.08 19.31 -0.13
N ALA A 142 -1.25 19.17 -0.27
CA ALA A 142 -2.21 20.00 0.43
C ALA A 142 -2.52 19.49 1.85
N ASP A 143 -2.14 18.26 2.19
CA ASP A 143 -2.60 17.51 3.37
C ASP A 143 -4.14 17.60 3.49
N ALA A 144 -4.83 17.15 2.45
CA ALA A 144 -6.27 17.28 2.37
C ALA A 144 -6.93 16.12 1.62
N TRP A 145 -8.08 15.68 2.12
CA TRP A 145 -8.98 14.77 1.45
C TRP A 145 -10.08 15.52 0.70
N THR A 146 -10.37 15.09 -0.50
CA THR A 146 -11.50 15.55 -1.31
C THR A 146 -12.44 14.38 -1.56
N SER A 147 -13.74 14.56 -1.29
CA SER A 147 -14.75 13.53 -1.59
C SER A 147 -14.77 13.23 -3.09
N LEU A 148 -14.84 11.96 -3.43
CA LEU A 148 -14.96 11.46 -4.79
C LEU A 148 -16.39 10.97 -5.01
N ALA A 149 -17.02 11.45 -6.09
CA ALA A 149 -18.32 10.93 -6.50
C ALA A 149 -18.19 9.49 -7.02
N PRO A 150 -19.15 8.59 -6.77
CA PRO A 150 -19.12 7.23 -7.32
C PRO A 150 -19.30 7.22 -8.85
N PRO A 151 -19.00 6.10 -9.53
CA PRO A 151 -19.39 5.89 -10.91
C PRO A 151 -20.89 6.12 -11.11
N THR A 152 -21.26 6.71 -12.24
CA THR A 152 -22.67 7.08 -12.52
C THR A 152 -23.58 5.84 -12.47
N GLY A 153 -24.59 5.90 -11.64
CA GLY A 153 -25.60 4.84 -11.49
C GLY A 153 -25.20 3.70 -10.58
N TRP A 154 -24.05 3.79 -9.89
CA TRP A 154 -23.65 2.80 -8.90
C TRP A 154 -24.17 3.16 -7.52
N ASP A 155 -25.12 2.39 -7.02
CA ASP A 155 -25.67 2.57 -5.67
C ASP A 155 -24.73 2.02 -4.58
N TYR A 156 -23.79 1.14 -4.95
CA TYR A 156 -22.75 0.58 -4.09
C TYR A 156 -21.48 0.31 -4.92
N ILE A 157 -20.35 0.26 -4.26
CA ILE A 157 -19.07 -0.26 -4.74
C ILE A 157 -18.74 -1.51 -3.91
N GLY A 158 -18.75 -1.37 -2.58
CA GLY A 158 -18.38 -2.42 -1.63
C GLY A 158 -16.87 -2.54 -1.48
N ASP A 159 -16.42 -3.64 -0.96
CA ASP A 159 -15.05 -4.14 -0.96
C ASP A 159 -14.79 -4.75 -2.33
N SER A 160 -14.14 -4.03 -3.18
CA SER A 160 -14.02 -4.37 -4.59
C SER A 160 -12.57 -4.35 -5.04
N PRO A 161 -12.19 -5.25 -5.95
CA PRO A 161 -10.85 -5.25 -6.50
C PRO A 161 -10.60 -3.97 -7.28
N SER A 162 -9.33 -3.53 -7.24
CA SER A 162 -8.89 -2.35 -7.98
C SER A 162 -7.45 -2.47 -8.46
N VAL A 163 -7.10 -1.67 -9.47
CA VAL A 163 -5.74 -1.62 -10.02
C VAL A 163 -5.51 -0.28 -10.72
N VAL A 164 -4.29 0.25 -10.64
CA VAL A 164 -3.87 1.34 -11.53
C VAL A 164 -3.32 0.74 -12.82
N LEU A 165 -3.95 1.05 -13.94
CA LEU A 165 -3.54 0.59 -15.27
C LEU A 165 -2.24 1.28 -15.73
N PRO A 166 -1.53 0.73 -16.73
CA PRO A 166 -0.27 1.30 -17.22
C PRO A 166 -0.34 2.77 -17.66
N ASP A 167 -1.50 3.23 -18.09
CA ASP A 167 -1.76 4.62 -18.49
C ASP A 167 -2.09 5.57 -17.34
N GLY A 168 -2.14 5.04 -16.11
CA GLY A 168 -2.40 5.79 -14.88
C GLY A 168 -3.87 5.91 -14.50
N GLN A 169 -4.80 5.32 -15.28
CA GLN A 169 -6.21 5.24 -14.90
C GLN A 169 -6.41 4.27 -13.74
N PHE A 170 -7.27 4.61 -12.79
CA PHE A 170 -7.63 3.71 -11.68
C PHE A 170 -8.89 2.93 -12.04
N LEU A 171 -8.74 1.62 -12.23
CA LEU A 171 -9.83 0.70 -12.55
C LEU A 171 -10.36 0.07 -11.26
N VAL A 172 -11.69 0.06 -11.10
CA VAL A 172 -12.38 -0.55 -9.95
C VAL A 172 -13.53 -1.43 -10.44
N GLY A 173 -13.75 -2.57 -9.75
CA GLY A 173 -14.95 -3.40 -9.90
C GLY A 173 -16.11 -2.87 -9.06
N GLN A 174 -17.31 -3.42 -9.28
CA GLN A 174 -18.44 -3.33 -8.36
C GLN A 174 -18.62 -4.72 -7.73
N LYS A 175 -18.58 -4.84 -6.40
CA LYS A 175 -18.46 -6.13 -5.68
C LYS A 175 -19.38 -7.22 -6.23
N ILE A 176 -20.66 -7.02 -6.27
CA ILE A 176 -21.66 -8.05 -6.59
C ILE A 176 -22.23 -7.94 -8.02
N ASP A 177 -21.44 -7.38 -8.93
CA ASP A 177 -21.76 -7.33 -10.37
C ASP A 177 -20.45 -7.51 -11.17
N THR A 178 -20.56 -7.66 -12.48
CA THR A 178 -19.43 -7.66 -13.41
C THR A 178 -19.04 -6.26 -13.87
N LEU A 179 -19.70 -5.22 -13.33
CA LEU A 179 -19.47 -3.83 -13.74
C LEU A 179 -18.06 -3.36 -13.32
N MET A 180 -17.46 -2.55 -14.20
CA MET A 180 -16.18 -1.91 -13.96
C MET A 180 -16.23 -0.45 -14.39
N ALA A 181 -15.42 0.39 -13.74
CA ALA A 181 -15.26 1.78 -14.12
C ALA A 181 -13.80 2.23 -13.95
N GLU A 182 -13.33 3.10 -14.85
CA GLU A 182 -12.05 3.78 -14.76
C GLU A 182 -12.22 5.22 -14.27
N LEU A 183 -11.42 5.61 -13.27
CA LEU A 183 -11.26 6.98 -12.84
C LEU A 183 -10.09 7.62 -13.57
N ASP A 184 -10.34 8.73 -14.25
CA ASP A 184 -9.26 9.63 -14.70
C ASP A 184 -8.82 10.52 -13.53
N PRO A 185 -7.59 10.32 -12.98
CA PRO A 185 -7.12 11.10 -11.85
C PRO A 185 -7.06 12.60 -12.11
N SER A 186 -6.85 13.03 -13.34
CA SER A 186 -6.70 14.45 -13.70
C SER A 186 -8.02 15.22 -13.66
N THR A 187 -9.11 14.55 -14.04
CA THR A 187 -10.45 15.14 -14.11
C THR A 187 -11.39 14.70 -13.00
N LEU A 188 -11.06 13.64 -12.28
CA LEU A 188 -11.88 12.94 -11.30
C LEU A 188 -13.22 12.47 -11.88
N GLN A 189 -13.22 12.11 -13.17
CA GLN A 189 -14.40 11.61 -13.86
C GLN A 189 -14.28 10.09 -14.05
N TRP A 190 -15.37 9.40 -13.82
CA TRP A 190 -15.50 7.98 -14.06
C TRP A 190 -15.99 7.69 -15.48
N THR A 191 -15.38 6.70 -16.11
CA THR A 191 -15.83 6.11 -17.38
C THR A 191 -16.22 4.66 -17.14
N ALA A 192 -17.44 4.29 -17.49
CA ALA A 192 -17.88 2.90 -17.43
C ALA A 192 -17.09 2.05 -18.43
N MET A 193 -16.56 0.92 -17.98
CA MET A 193 -15.78 0.01 -18.80
C MET A 193 -16.60 -1.21 -19.20
N ALA A 194 -16.28 -1.80 -20.36
CA ALA A 194 -16.95 -3.01 -20.79
C ALA A 194 -16.46 -4.21 -19.96
N SER A 195 -17.39 -5.00 -19.45
CA SER A 195 -17.14 -6.28 -18.77
C SER A 195 -17.37 -7.50 -19.68
N THR A 196 -17.29 -7.30 -20.99
CA THR A 196 -17.48 -8.39 -21.97
C THR A 196 -16.54 -9.55 -21.68
N GLY A 197 -17.10 -10.75 -21.56
CA GLY A 197 -16.33 -11.97 -21.28
C GLY A 197 -16.10 -12.26 -19.81
N LYS A 198 -16.38 -11.34 -18.87
CA LYS A 198 -16.33 -11.61 -17.43
C LYS A 198 -17.35 -12.69 -17.08
N SER A 199 -16.92 -13.77 -16.42
CA SER A 199 -17.76 -14.93 -16.11
C SER A 199 -18.30 -14.89 -14.69
N ASP A 200 -17.63 -14.15 -13.80
CA ASP A 200 -18.01 -14.00 -12.40
C ASP A 200 -18.23 -12.54 -12.02
N PHE A 201 -18.88 -12.27 -10.90
CA PHE A 201 -18.90 -10.94 -10.31
C PHE A 201 -17.61 -10.67 -9.53
N ASN A 202 -17.33 -9.40 -9.21
CA ASN A 202 -16.01 -9.00 -8.69
C ASN A 202 -15.82 -9.25 -7.18
N ALA A 203 -16.76 -9.92 -6.51
CA ALA A 203 -16.65 -10.16 -5.08
C ALA A 203 -15.51 -11.12 -4.73
N GLU A 204 -14.74 -10.77 -3.73
CA GLU A 204 -13.66 -11.54 -3.15
C GLU A 204 -12.55 -11.90 -4.17
N GLU A 205 -12.38 -11.10 -5.23
CA GLU A 205 -11.39 -11.32 -6.28
C GLU A 205 -10.25 -10.30 -6.22
N GLY A 206 -9.02 -10.73 -6.07
CA GLY A 206 -7.84 -9.87 -6.22
C GLY A 206 -7.48 -9.61 -7.70
N TRP A 207 -7.03 -8.41 -8.02
CA TRP A 207 -6.59 -8.01 -9.36
C TRP A 207 -5.08 -7.80 -9.43
N THR A 208 -4.40 -8.64 -10.21
CA THR A 208 -2.94 -8.61 -10.38
C THR A 208 -2.56 -8.04 -11.74
N LEU A 209 -1.84 -6.92 -11.77
CA LEU A 209 -1.30 -6.31 -13.00
C LEU A 209 -0.14 -7.15 -13.54
N LEU A 210 -0.23 -7.51 -14.83
CA LEU A 210 0.78 -8.28 -15.54
C LEU A 210 1.71 -7.38 -16.37
N PRO A 211 2.91 -7.87 -16.77
CA PRO A 211 3.88 -7.08 -17.56
C PRO A 211 3.38 -6.62 -18.92
N ASP A 212 2.38 -7.29 -19.50
CA ASP A 212 1.74 -6.90 -20.77
C ASP A 212 0.62 -5.87 -20.59
N GLY A 213 0.38 -5.41 -19.36
CA GLY A 213 -0.66 -4.45 -18.98
C GLY A 213 -2.05 -5.07 -18.82
N SER A 214 -2.19 -6.39 -18.96
CA SER A 214 -3.44 -7.09 -18.62
C SER A 214 -3.57 -7.30 -17.12
N VAL A 215 -4.80 -7.56 -16.64
CA VAL A 215 -5.12 -7.77 -15.24
C VAL A 215 -5.63 -9.19 -15.04
N LEU A 216 -4.96 -9.97 -14.21
CA LEU A 216 -5.33 -11.35 -13.86
C LEU A 216 -6.20 -11.35 -12.62
N THR A 217 -7.25 -12.21 -12.64
CA THR A 217 -8.02 -12.57 -11.46
C THR A 217 -8.31 -14.08 -11.43
N VAL A 218 -8.60 -14.60 -10.24
CA VAL A 218 -9.11 -15.96 -10.04
C VAL A 218 -10.54 -15.83 -9.54
N ASP A 219 -11.47 -16.50 -10.24
CA ASP A 219 -12.88 -16.46 -9.89
C ASP A 219 -13.12 -17.16 -8.55
N VAL A 220 -13.87 -16.53 -7.67
CA VAL A 220 -14.22 -17.10 -6.37
C VAL A 220 -15.54 -17.86 -6.46
N LYS A 221 -16.58 -17.28 -7.04
CA LYS A 221 -17.88 -17.94 -7.20
C LYS A 221 -17.87 -19.05 -8.25
N ASN A 222 -17.15 -18.85 -9.35
CA ASN A 222 -17.07 -19.81 -10.45
C ASN A 222 -15.74 -20.60 -10.44
N ALA A 223 -15.16 -20.80 -9.25
CA ALA A 223 -13.94 -21.60 -9.10
C ALA A 223 -14.07 -22.97 -9.80
N PRO A 224 -13.00 -23.49 -10.43
CA PRO A 224 -11.62 -23.02 -10.42
C PRO A 224 -11.25 -22.14 -11.63
N ASN A 225 -12.17 -21.41 -12.21
CA ASN A 225 -11.89 -20.51 -13.32
C ASN A 225 -10.87 -19.43 -12.92
N SER A 226 -10.22 -18.85 -13.92
CA SER A 226 -9.50 -17.60 -13.83
C SER A 226 -9.66 -16.80 -15.11
N GLU A 227 -9.52 -15.50 -14.99
CA GLU A 227 -9.80 -14.57 -16.07
C GLU A 227 -8.71 -13.51 -16.19
N ARG A 228 -8.59 -12.94 -17.37
CA ARG A 228 -7.64 -11.87 -17.65
C ARG A 228 -8.29 -10.77 -18.47
N TYR A 229 -8.33 -9.57 -17.91
CA TYR A 229 -8.78 -8.37 -18.60
C TYR A 229 -7.67 -7.80 -19.46
N ILE A 230 -7.95 -7.55 -20.74
CA ILE A 230 -7.03 -6.86 -21.65
C ILE A 230 -7.58 -5.45 -21.92
N PRO A 231 -7.03 -4.39 -21.29
CA PRO A 231 -7.59 -3.04 -21.37
C PRO A 231 -7.69 -2.51 -22.80
N SER A 232 -6.71 -2.77 -23.66
CA SER A 232 -6.71 -2.34 -25.06
C SER A 232 -7.82 -2.96 -25.90
N LEU A 233 -8.38 -4.09 -25.48
CA LEU A 233 -9.51 -4.77 -26.12
C LEU A 233 -10.82 -4.59 -25.35
N GLN A 234 -10.76 -4.05 -24.14
CA GLN A 234 -11.89 -3.91 -23.22
C GLN A 234 -12.67 -5.23 -23.06
N THR A 235 -11.94 -6.32 -22.89
CA THR A 235 -12.52 -7.67 -22.91
C THR A 235 -11.77 -8.57 -21.93
N TRP A 236 -12.54 -9.38 -21.19
CA TRP A 236 -12.05 -10.47 -20.38
C TRP A 236 -11.86 -11.72 -21.24
N PHE A 237 -10.78 -12.41 -21.03
CA PHE A 237 -10.45 -13.70 -21.64
C PHE A 237 -10.22 -14.72 -20.53
N THR A 238 -10.53 -15.98 -20.79
CA THR A 238 -10.14 -17.03 -19.85
C THR A 238 -8.62 -17.05 -19.66
N ALA A 239 -8.18 -17.15 -18.42
CA ALA A 239 -6.79 -17.42 -18.05
C ALA A 239 -6.56 -18.92 -17.76
N GLY A 240 -7.57 -19.76 -18.05
CA GLY A 240 -7.59 -21.20 -17.75
C GLY A 240 -8.15 -21.49 -16.37
N ASN A 241 -8.06 -22.74 -15.97
CA ASN A 241 -8.51 -23.18 -14.65
C ASN A 241 -7.31 -23.41 -13.75
N THR A 242 -7.41 -23.00 -12.49
CA THR A 242 -6.45 -23.42 -11.47
C THR A 242 -6.52 -24.93 -11.28
N PRO A 243 -5.38 -25.62 -11.13
CA PRO A 243 -5.37 -27.08 -10.96
C PRO A 243 -5.89 -27.55 -9.60
N VAL A 244 -6.05 -26.62 -8.67
CA VAL A 244 -6.54 -26.79 -7.30
C VAL A 244 -7.53 -25.66 -6.99
N ASP A 245 -8.44 -25.89 -6.07
CA ASP A 245 -9.36 -24.87 -5.59
C ASP A 245 -8.64 -23.91 -4.65
N LEU A 246 -8.72 -22.61 -4.92
CA LEU A 246 -8.07 -21.57 -4.12
C LEU A 246 -9.06 -20.83 -3.21
N HIS A 247 -10.37 -21.05 -3.35
CA HIS A 247 -11.36 -20.37 -2.51
C HIS A 247 -11.80 -21.21 -1.31
N SER A 248 -12.16 -20.55 -0.21
CA SER A 248 -12.89 -21.20 0.88
C SER A 248 -14.37 -21.35 0.50
N PRO A 249 -15.08 -22.34 1.06
CA PRO A 249 -16.53 -22.42 0.85
C PRO A 249 -17.25 -21.17 1.35
N GLY A 250 -18.16 -20.65 0.55
CA GLY A 250 -18.97 -19.48 0.86
C GLY A 250 -19.92 -19.66 2.04
N GLY A 251 -20.33 -18.53 2.62
CA GLY A 251 -21.36 -18.47 3.65
C GLY A 251 -22.75 -18.84 3.09
N GLY A 252 -23.50 -19.65 3.84
CA GLY A 252 -24.89 -20.02 3.45
C GLY A 252 -25.94 -18.98 3.86
N GLU A 253 -25.55 -17.88 4.51
CA GLU A 253 -26.43 -16.85 5.02
C GLU A 253 -26.43 -15.61 4.13
N CYS A 254 -27.57 -14.95 4.06
CA CYS A 254 -27.74 -13.70 3.32
C CYS A 254 -27.24 -12.52 4.16
N LEU A 255 -26.32 -11.75 3.62
CA LEU A 255 -25.99 -10.42 4.12
C LEU A 255 -26.91 -9.39 3.46
N SER A 256 -27.72 -8.71 4.26
CA SER A 256 -28.64 -7.70 3.75
C SER A 256 -27.93 -6.39 3.48
N TYR A 257 -28.19 -5.76 2.34
CA TYR A 257 -27.62 -4.47 1.95
C TYR A 257 -28.62 -3.63 1.14
N GLY A 258 -28.21 -2.43 0.75
CA GLY A 258 -29.04 -1.51 -0.02
C GLY A 258 -30.11 -0.80 0.81
N PRO A 259 -31.01 0.00 0.18
CA PRO A 259 -31.99 0.78 0.89
C PRO A 259 -32.96 -0.11 1.69
N ASN A 260 -33.03 0.11 3.01
CA ASN A 260 -33.84 -0.64 3.97
C ASN A 260 -33.56 -2.15 3.96
N ASP A 261 -32.30 -2.56 3.79
CA ASP A 261 -31.86 -3.96 3.75
C ASP A 261 -32.69 -4.83 2.77
N SER A 262 -33.02 -4.25 1.62
CA SER A 262 -33.95 -4.85 0.65
C SER A 262 -33.28 -5.85 -0.28
N LEU A 263 -31.95 -5.86 -0.32
CA LEU A 263 -31.14 -6.74 -1.16
C LEU A 263 -30.39 -7.77 -0.30
N CYS A 264 -29.95 -8.83 -0.92
CA CYS A 264 -29.35 -9.97 -0.25
C CYS A 264 -28.13 -10.44 -1.01
N TYR A 265 -26.99 -10.44 -0.34
CA TYR A 265 -25.73 -10.96 -0.84
C TYR A 265 -25.36 -12.25 -0.11
N TYR A 266 -24.93 -13.25 -0.86
CA TYR A 266 -24.40 -14.50 -0.35
C TYR A 266 -22.91 -14.55 -0.66
N PRO A 267 -22.02 -14.36 0.35
CA PRO A 267 -20.59 -14.41 0.10
C PRO A 267 -20.18 -15.73 -0.57
N PRO A 268 -19.40 -15.68 -1.65
CA PRO A 268 -19.01 -16.90 -2.37
C PRO A 268 -17.92 -17.70 -1.65
N GLY A 269 -17.27 -17.12 -0.68
CA GLY A 269 -16.08 -17.58 0.02
C GLY A 269 -14.94 -16.59 -0.19
N GLU A 270 -13.76 -16.87 0.39
CA GLU A 270 -12.59 -16.02 0.35
C GLU A 270 -11.48 -16.63 -0.51
N ILE A 271 -10.56 -15.79 -0.99
CA ILE A 271 -9.32 -16.17 -1.66
C ILE A 271 -8.14 -15.48 -0.96
N GLY A 272 -6.91 -15.89 -1.23
CA GLY A 272 -5.72 -15.20 -0.75
C GLY A 272 -5.09 -14.31 -1.84
N PRO A 273 -4.06 -13.52 -1.45
CA PRO A 273 -3.36 -12.62 -2.35
C PRO A 273 -2.64 -13.34 -3.49
N ALA A 274 -2.52 -12.66 -4.64
CA ALA A 274 -1.75 -13.09 -5.79
C ALA A 274 -0.65 -12.07 -6.11
N VAL A 275 0.61 -12.53 -6.24
CA VAL A 275 1.78 -11.68 -6.38
C VAL A 275 2.56 -12.03 -7.65
N LEU A 276 2.78 -11.04 -8.52
CA LEU A 276 3.66 -11.17 -9.68
C LEU A 276 5.13 -11.28 -9.21
N ARG A 277 5.81 -12.31 -9.69
CA ARG A 277 7.20 -12.62 -9.33
C ARG A 277 8.19 -12.12 -10.40
N PRO A 278 9.49 -12.00 -10.06
CA PRO A 278 10.51 -11.50 -10.98
C PRO A 278 10.71 -12.35 -12.24
N ASP A 279 10.31 -13.60 -12.22
CA ASP A 279 10.34 -14.50 -13.38
C ASP A 279 9.14 -14.35 -14.33
N GLY A 280 8.22 -13.43 -14.00
CA GLY A 280 6.99 -13.14 -14.75
C GLY A 280 5.84 -14.09 -14.42
N SER A 281 6.02 -15.05 -13.51
CA SER A 281 4.91 -15.87 -13.01
C SER A 281 4.13 -15.15 -11.91
N VAL A 282 2.86 -15.52 -11.71
CA VAL A 282 2.06 -15.05 -10.57
C VAL A 282 1.90 -16.20 -9.58
N PHE A 283 2.27 -15.95 -8.34
CA PHE A 283 2.01 -16.86 -7.23
C PHE A 283 0.69 -16.46 -6.57
N ALA A 284 -0.31 -17.33 -6.70
CA ALA A 284 -1.65 -17.14 -6.14
C ALA A 284 -1.83 -18.06 -4.93
N THR A 285 -2.33 -17.51 -3.85
CA THR A 285 -2.59 -18.20 -2.60
C THR A 285 -4.10 -18.38 -2.40
N GLY A 286 -4.46 -19.32 -1.54
CA GLY A 286 -5.86 -19.63 -1.32
C GLY A 286 -6.29 -19.46 0.13
N SER A 287 -7.61 -19.48 0.30
CA SER A 287 -8.31 -19.56 1.57
C SER A 287 -8.79 -20.98 1.82
N ALA A 288 -9.09 -21.33 3.07
CA ALA A 288 -9.66 -22.62 3.44
C ALA A 288 -10.46 -22.50 4.73
N LEU A 289 -11.32 -23.49 4.98
CA LEU A 289 -11.97 -23.63 6.28
C LEU A 289 -10.91 -23.82 7.38
N LYS A 290 -11.19 -23.32 8.55
CA LYS A 290 -10.34 -23.47 9.73
C LYS A 290 -9.95 -24.92 9.97
N GLY A 291 -8.63 -25.18 10.07
CA GLY A 291 -8.07 -26.51 10.28
C GLY A 291 -7.91 -27.33 8.99
N ALA A 292 -8.03 -26.70 7.83
CA ALA A 292 -7.65 -27.25 6.54
C ALA A 292 -6.53 -26.39 5.94
N ALA A 293 -5.54 -27.03 5.30
CA ALA A 293 -4.51 -26.30 4.56
C ALA A 293 -5.11 -25.73 3.27
N ALA A 294 -4.85 -24.45 3.00
CA ALA A 294 -5.16 -23.87 1.71
C ALA A 294 -4.16 -24.31 0.65
N HIS A 295 -4.63 -24.40 -0.59
CA HIS A 295 -3.81 -24.67 -1.76
C HIS A 295 -3.19 -23.37 -2.28
N THR A 296 -2.17 -23.52 -3.13
CA THR A 296 -1.59 -22.44 -3.92
C THR A 296 -1.41 -22.89 -5.37
N ALA A 297 -1.35 -21.91 -6.27
CA ALA A 297 -1.13 -22.16 -7.69
C ALA A 297 -0.19 -21.10 -8.28
N ILE A 298 0.49 -21.45 -9.37
CA ILE A 298 1.43 -20.58 -10.06
C ILE A 298 0.95 -20.42 -11.50
N TYR A 299 0.71 -19.19 -11.90
CA TYR A 299 0.30 -18.81 -13.26
C TYR A 299 1.50 -18.40 -14.10
N ALA A 300 1.60 -18.93 -15.31
CA ALA A 300 2.52 -18.49 -16.34
C ALA A 300 1.73 -17.79 -17.45
N PRO A 301 1.89 -16.46 -17.62
CA PRO A 301 1.21 -15.71 -18.68
C PRO A 301 1.55 -16.24 -20.07
N PRO A 302 0.62 -16.15 -21.04
CA PRO A 302 0.86 -16.61 -22.40
C PRO A 302 1.72 -15.61 -23.17
N THR A 303 2.34 -16.08 -24.25
CA THR A 303 3.04 -15.20 -25.20
C THR A 303 2.10 -14.47 -26.15
N ILE A 304 0.93 -15.04 -26.43
CA ILE A 304 -0.14 -14.41 -27.21
C ILE A 304 -1.15 -13.84 -26.22
N PRO A 305 -1.42 -12.54 -26.20
CA PRO A 305 -2.24 -11.91 -25.16
C PRO A 305 -3.64 -12.50 -24.98
N THR A 306 -4.26 -13.06 -26.02
CA THR A 306 -5.60 -13.65 -25.96
C THR A 306 -5.63 -15.13 -25.58
N ASP A 307 -4.47 -15.78 -25.45
CA ASP A 307 -4.40 -17.18 -25.02
C ASP A 307 -4.53 -17.27 -23.47
N PRO A 308 -4.98 -18.41 -22.94
CA PRO A 308 -5.26 -18.53 -21.50
C PRO A 308 -4.02 -18.52 -20.60
N GLY A 309 -2.84 -18.84 -21.11
CA GLY A 309 -1.69 -19.12 -20.25
C GLY A 309 -1.73 -20.52 -19.63
N SER A 310 -1.04 -20.71 -18.52
CA SER A 310 -1.04 -22.03 -17.85
C SER A 310 -0.87 -21.92 -16.36
N TRP A 311 -1.56 -22.79 -15.63
CA TRP A 311 -1.47 -22.92 -14.20
C TRP A 311 -0.76 -24.21 -13.79
N THR A 312 0.01 -24.15 -12.74
CA THR A 312 0.61 -25.32 -12.06
C THR A 312 0.29 -25.26 -10.57
N THR A 313 0.18 -26.42 -9.93
CA THR A 313 -0.03 -26.51 -8.48
C THR A 313 1.22 -26.01 -7.76
N GLY A 314 1.05 -25.13 -6.77
CA GLY A 314 2.06 -24.75 -5.80
C GLY A 314 2.02 -25.65 -4.56
N PRO A 315 2.88 -25.41 -3.55
CA PRO A 315 2.82 -26.12 -2.27
C PRO A 315 1.59 -25.69 -1.45
N ASP A 316 1.01 -26.62 -0.71
CA ASP A 316 -0.01 -26.29 0.28
C ASP A 316 0.59 -25.49 1.45
N PHE A 317 -0.24 -24.67 2.11
CA PHE A 317 0.19 -23.98 3.32
C PHE A 317 0.57 -24.97 4.41
N PRO A 318 1.72 -24.76 5.10
CA PRO A 318 2.09 -25.61 6.22
C PRO A 318 1.17 -25.37 7.44
N ASN A 319 1.10 -26.37 8.32
CA ASN A 319 0.40 -26.31 9.62
C ASN A 319 -1.12 -26.09 9.52
N GLU A 320 -1.75 -26.53 8.43
CA GLU A 320 -3.17 -26.35 8.19
C GLU A 320 -3.56 -24.85 8.22
N ASP A 321 -2.67 -23.99 7.70
CA ASP A 321 -2.87 -22.55 7.59
C ASP A 321 -3.43 -22.16 6.21
N ASN A 322 -3.82 -20.92 6.04
CA ASN A 322 -4.34 -20.36 4.79
C ASN A 322 -4.09 -18.83 4.75
N ALA A 323 -4.40 -18.18 3.63
CA ALA A 323 -4.17 -16.76 3.43
C ALA A 323 -5.44 -15.99 3.02
N GLY A 324 -6.63 -16.48 3.40
CA GLY A 324 -7.86 -15.69 3.24
C GLY A 324 -7.78 -14.38 4.02
N ASP A 325 -8.20 -13.25 3.46
CA ASP A 325 -8.11 -11.90 4.04
C ASP A 325 -6.72 -11.57 4.61
N SER A 326 -5.70 -11.87 3.83
CA SER A 326 -4.31 -11.72 4.27
C SER A 326 -3.50 -10.93 3.26
N PHE A 327 -2.38 -10.36 3.73
CA PHE A 327 -1.45 -9.63 2.88
C PHE A 327 -0.31 -10.52 2.39
N ALA A 328 0.18 -10.21 1.20
CA ALA A 328 1.43 -10.74 0.69
C ALA A 328 2.25 -9.65 0.00
N VAL A 329 3.58 -9.77 0.09
CA VAL A 329 4.49 -8.82 -0.55
C VAL A 329 5.63 -9.52 -1.27
N LEU A 330 6.08 -8.94 -2.40
CA LEU A 330 7.31 -9.35 -3.06
C LEU A 330 8.51 -8.76 -2.32
N LEU A 331 9.33 -9.61 -1.73
CA LEU A 331 10.57 -9.21 -1.09
C LEU A 331 11.65 -8.85 -2.12
N THR A 332 12.60 -8.02 -1.74
CA THR A 332 13.74 -7.66 -2.60
C THR A 332 14.59 -8.87 -2.99
N SER A 333 14.52 -9.97 -2.25
CA SER A 333 15.15 -11.28 -2.58
C SER A 333 14.49 -12.00 -3.77
N GLY A 334 13.26 -11.60 -4.15
CA GLY A 334 12.40 -12.29 -5.12
C GLY A 334 11.51 -13.37 -4.49
N ASN A 335 11.62 -13.63 -3.19
CA ASN A 335 10.67 -14.44 -2.45
C ASN A 335 9.37 -13.66 -2.24
N VAL A 336 8.26 -14.35 -2.00
CA VAL A 336 7.00 -13.76 -1.58
C VAL A 336 6.83 -13.98 -0.09
N LEU A 337 6.62 -12.91 0.67
CA LEU A 337 6.23 -12.98 2.07
C LEU A 337 4.70 -12.98 2.13
N VAL A 338 4.12 -13.99 2.76
CA VAL A 338 2.65 -14.13 2.90
C VAL A 338 2.31 -14.21 4.38
N GLU A 339 1.30 -13.48 4.80
CA GLU A 339 0.69 -13.67 6.11
C GLU A 339 -0.30 -14.85 6.04
N GLY A 340 -0.17 -15.81 6.96
CA GLY A 340 -1.20 -16.81 7.20
C GLY A 340 -2.23 -16.27 8.19
N VAL A 341 -3.48 -16.76 8.14
CA VAL A 341 -4.53 -16.39 9.10
C VAL A 341 -4.17 -16.73 10.56
N SER A 342 -3.17 -17.57 10.78
CA SER A 342 -2.58 -17.81 12.10
C SER A 342 -1.71 -16.66 12.60
N GLY A 343 -1.42 -15.64 11.79
CA GLY A 343 -0.43 -14.59 12.01
C GLY A 343 1.01 -15.05 11.76
N THR A 344 1.23 -16.25 11.20
CA THR A 344 2.56 -16.68 10.81
C THR A 344 2.93 -16.05 9.47
N LEU A 345 4.07 -15.37 9.39
CA LEU A 345 4.64 -14.93 8.13
C LEU A 345 5.44 -16.06 7.50
N TYR A 346 5.15 -16.37 6.25
CA TYR A 346 5.83 -17.38 5.46
C TYR A 346 6.58 -16.75 4.30
N GLU A 347 7.88 -17.06 4.13
CA GLU A 347 8.57 -16.80 2.86
C GLU A 347 8.40 -17.97 1.91
N PHE A 348 7.90 -17.67 0.69
CA PHE A 348 7.82 -18.59 -0.43
C PHE A 348 8.97 -18.31 -1.41
N ASP A 349 9.85 -19.28 -1.65
CA ASP A 349 11.04 -19.14 -2.48
C ASP A 349 10.82 -19.52 -3.97
N GLY A 350 9.59 -19.87 -4.33
CA GLY A 350 9.21 -20.39 -5.64
C GLY A 350 8.95 -21.90 -5.63
N GLN A 351 9.23 -22.59 -4.53
CA GLN A 351 9.04 -24.04 -4.37
C GLN A 351 8.46 -24.41 -3.02
N THR A 352 8.89 -23.75 -1.95
CA THR A 352 8.53 -24.12 -0.57
C THR A 352 8.25 -22.90 0.29
N PHE A 353 7.43 -23.10 1.31
CA PHE A 353 7.21 -22.15 2.38
C PHE A 353 8.19 -22.35 3.53
N THR A 354 8.75 -21.27 4.03
CA THR A 354 9.56 -21.24 5.26
C THR A 354 8.91 -20.27 6.26
N PRO A 355 8.43 -20.74 7.44
CA PRO A 355 7.97 -19.83 8.48
C PRO A 355 9.11 -18.91 8.92
N SER A 356 8.88 -17.61 8.97
CA SER A 356 9.93 -16.60 9.19
C SER A 356 9.68 -15.68 10.38
N ALA A 357 8.41 -15.37 10.70
CA ALA A 357 8.04 -14.55 11.83
C ALA A 357 6.61 -14.83 12.30
N GLN A 358 6.24 -14.23 13.45
CA GLN A 358 4.89 -14.27 13.99
C GLN A 358 4.42 -12.85 14.23
N VAL A 359 3.29 -12.49 13.66
CA VAL A 359 2.65 -11.18 13.79
C VAL A 359 1.24 -11.33 14.38
N ARG A 360 0.56 -10.23 14.59
CA ARG A 360 -0.86 -10.25 14.91
C ARG A 360 -1.63 -10.51 13.60
N THR A 361 -2.60 -11.39 13.64
CA THR A 361 -3.49 -11.68 12.50
C THR A 361 -4.14 -10.41 11.95
N GLY A 362 -4.17 -10.27 10.63
CA GLY A 362 -4.68 -9.12 9.90
C GLY A 362 -3.75 -7.89 10.00
N SER A 363 -2.44 -8.12 10.03
CA SER A 363 -1.44 -7.05 9.94
C SER A 363 -1.19 -6.70 8.48
N SER A 364 -1.31 -5.41 8.12
CA SER A 364 -0.93 -4.99 6.77
C SER A 364 0.57 -5.15 6.54
N LEU A 365 0.95 -5.50 5.32
CA LEU A 365 2.33 -5.60 4.87
C LEU A 365 2.58 -4.57 3.76
N LEU A 366 3.71 -3.87 3.80
CA LEU A 366 4.05 -2.85 2.79
C LEU A 366 5.57 -2.78 2.60
N VAL A 367 6.03 -2.87 1.35
CA VAL A 367 7.45 -2.78 1.01
C VAL A 367 7.94 -1.34 1.10
N LEU A 368 9.01 -1.12 1.87
CA LEU A 368 9.63 0.18 2.08
C LEU A 368 10.79 0.45 1.09
N PRO A 369 11.15 1.73 0.88
CA PRO A 369 12.30 2.09 0.04
C PRO A 369 13.65 1.57 0.55
N THR A 370 13.71 1.12 1.80
CA THR A 370 14.89 0.48 2.41
C THR A 370 15.01 -1.00 2.05
N GLY A 371 13.97 -1.59 1.45
CA GLY A 371 13.86 -3.02 1.16
C GLY A 371 13.35 -3.86 2.32
N GLU A 372 13.04 -3.23 3.46
CA GLU A 372 12.31 -3.84 4.58
C GLU A 372 10.82 -3.84 4.28
N VAL A 373 10.07 -4.68 4.98
CA VAL A 373 8.61 -4.66 4.97
C VAL A 373 8.11 -4.08 6.29
N ILE A 374 7.27 -3.03 6.22
CA ILE A 374 6.58 -2.56 7.41
C ILE A 374 5.35 -3.44 7.64
N VAL A 375 5.17 -3.85 8.89
CA VAL A 375 4.06 -4.66 9.37
C VAL A 375 3.18 -3.77 10.21
N GLY A 376 1.97 -3.52 9.76
CA GLY A 376 0.98 -2.70 10.43
C GLY A 376 0.46 -3.34 11.73
N GLY A 377 -0.43 -2.65 12.40
CA GLY A 377 -1.01 -3.10 13.67
C GLY A 377 -0.49 -2.32 14.89
N LEU A 378 -0.43 -2.96 16.03
CA LEU A 378 0.17 -2.42 17.27
C LEU A 378 0.80 -3.56 18.06
N PRO A 379 2.13 -3.62 18.20
CA PRO A 379 3.10 -2.63 17.70
C PRO A 379 3.28 -2.69 16.18
N VAL A 380 3.64 -1.57 15.56
CA VAL A 380 4.15 -1.51 14.20
C VAL A 380 5.58 -2.04 14.19
N GLN A 381 5.90 -2.89 13.22
CA GLN A 381 7.17 -3.62 13.18
C GLN A 381 7.81 -3.53 11.79
N LEU A 382 9.10 -3.82 11.70
CA LEU A 382 9.83 -4.02 10.45
C LEU A 382 10.21 -5.48 10.33
N TYR A 383 9.95 -6.04 9.15
CA TYR A 383 10.45 -7.35 8.75
C TYR A 383 11.62 -7.16 7.79
N THR A 384 12.74 -7.85 8.05
CA THR A 384 13.94 -7.82 7.21
C THR A 384 14.20 -9.20 6.62
N SER A 385 14.10 -9.32 5.29
CA SER A 385 14.48 -10.55 4.59
C SER A 385 15.99 -10.73 4.61
N THR A 386 16.43 -11.98 4.61
CA THR A 386 17.87 -12.32 4.58
C THR A 386 18.45 -12.38 3.16
N GLY A 387 17.60 -12.41 2.14
CA GLY A 387 18.01 -12.48 0.73
C GLY A 387 18.51 -11.14 0.20
N GLN A 388 19.30 -11.19 -0.87
CA GLN A 388 19.78 -10.01 -1.58
C GLN A 388 19.10 -9.87 -2.94
N PRO A 389 18.79 -8.65 -3.42
CA PRO A 389 18.20 -8.45 -4.73
C PRO A 389 19.18 -8.83 -5.85
N SER A 390 18.64 -9.32 -6.97
CA SER A 390 19.41 -9.44 -8.19
C SER A 390 19.71 -8.05 -8.76
N ALA A 391 20.94 -7.81 -9.18
CA ALA A 391 21.31 -6.54 -9.82
C ALA A 391 20.51 -6.27 -11.12
N ALA A 392 19.98 -7.33 -11.76
CA ALA A 392 19.15 -7.19 -12.96
C ALA A 392 17.76 -6.62 -12.68
N TRP A 393 17.32 -6.57 -11.42
CA TRP A 393 16.01 -6.06 -11.01
C TRP A 393 16.04 -4.57 -10.65
N ALA A 394 17.25 -4.02 -10.44
CA ALA A 394 17.41 -2.63 -10.05
C ALA A 394 17.01 -1.66 -11.19
N PRO A 395 16.40 -0.53 -10.85
CA PRO A 395 16.23 0.58 -11.79
C PRO A 395 17.57 1.03 -12.38
N THR A 396 17.56 1.56 -13.59
CA THR A 396 18.75 2.15 -14.21
C THR A 396 18.45 3.58 -14.65
N ILE A 397 19.19 4.54 -14.11
CA ILE A 397 19.05 5.97 -14.47
C ILE A 397 19.77 6.20 -15.79
N THR A 398 19.07 6.77 -16.80
CA THR A 398 19.62 7.07 -18.13
C THR A 398 19.73 8.58 -18.39
N ALA A 399 18.86 9.40 -17.78
CA ALA A 399 18.93 10.85 -17.86
C ALA A 399 18.48 11.49 -16.54
N PHE A 400 19.26 12.45 -16.06
CA PHE A 400 19.02 13.16 -14.80
C PHE A 400 19.65 14.56 -14.83
N PRO A 401 19.15 15.53 -14.04
CA PRO A 401 19.78 16.82 -13.85
C PRO A 401 20.97 16.72 -12.88
N ALA A 402 22.17 17.10 -13.30
CA ALA A 402 23.36 17.09 -12.43
C ALA A 402 23.37 18.22 -11.40
N SER A 403 22.56 19.25 -11.58
CA SER A 403 22.43 20.43 -10.70
C SER A 403 20.98 20.60 -10.30
N LEU A 404 20.71 20.54 -9.01
CA LEU A 404 19.39 20.66 -8.40
C LEU A 404 19.29 21.94 -7.60
N THR A 405 18.12 22.55 -7.55
CA THR A 405 17.82 23.71 -6.71
C THR A 405 16.70 23.34 -5.74
N ARG A 406 16.85 23.64 -4.46
CA ARG A 406 15.82 23.40 -3.44
C ARG A 406 14.49 24.05 -3.85
N GLY A 407 13.38 23.32 -3.63
CA GLY A 407 12.04 23.77 -3.96
C GLY A 407 11.71 23.80 -5.46
N SER A 408 12.56 23.19 -6.31
CA SER A 408 12.34 23.10 -7.76
C SER A 408 12.00 21.67 -8.17
N THR A 409 11.23 21.56 -9.24
CA THR A 409 10.82 20.28 -9.87
C THR A 409 11.74 19.94 -11.04
N TYR A 410 12.10 18.68 -11.16
CA TYR A 410 12.92 18.14 -12.24
C TYR A 410 12.36 16.83 -12.77
N ALA A 411 12.71 16.48 -14.00
CA ALA A 411 12.43 15.18 -14.58
C ALA A 411 13.66 14.27 -14.49
N ILE A 412 13.39 12.97 -14.31
CA ILE A 412 14.38 11.89 -14.35
C ILE A 412 13.82 10.74 -15.16
N SER A 413 14.68 10.05 -15.94
CA SER A 413 14.25 8.91 -16.74
C SER A 413 15.25 7.77 -16.71
N GLY A 414 14.73 6.56 -16.97
CA GLY A 414 15.51 5.34 -16.94
C GLY A 414 14.69 4.12 -17.26
N THR A 415 15.19 2.95 -16.91
CA THR A 415 14.51 1.67 -17.09
C THR A 415 14.11 1.08 -15.75
N GLN A 416 13.04 0.29 -15.70
CA GLN A 416 12.53 -0.40 -14.51
C GLN A 416 12.20 0.52 -13.32
N PHE A 417 11.82 1.77 -13.56
CA PHE A 417 11.45 2.72 -12.49
C PHE A 417 10.19 2.31 -11.73
N ASN A 418 9.37 1.45 -12.32
CA ASN A 418 8.14 0.94 -11.71
C ASN A 418 8.33 -0.42 -11.00
N GLY A 419 9.57 -0.92 -10.89
CA GLY A 419 9.85 -2.23 -10.31
C GLY A 419 9.34 -3.39 -11.17
N LEU A 420 9.28 -4.56 -10.56
CA LEU A 420 8.94 -5.82 -11.25
C LEU A 420 7.51 -6.28 -10.99
N SER A 421 6.85 -5.70 -9.98
CA SER A 421 5.55 -6.12 -9.48
C SER A 421 4.83 -4.91 -8.89
N GLN A 422 3.53 -5.03 -8.64
CA GLN A 422 2.83 -4.15 -7.70
C GLN A 422 3.47 -4.24 -6.30
N ALA A 423 4.17 -5.30 -6.01
CA ALA A 423 4.86 -5.73 -4.82
C ALA A 423 3.91 -6.13 -3.68
N ASP A 424 2.90 -5.35 -3.39
CA ASP A 424 2.00 -5.55 -2.27
C ASP A 424 0.63 -5.95 -2.80
N ALA A 425 -0.01 -6.97 -2.18
CA ALA A 425 -1.32 -7.47 -2.54
C ALA A 425 -2.07 -7.94 -1.29
N PHE A 426 -3.38 -7.74 -1.30
CA PHE A 426 -4.35 -8.37 -0.41
C PHE A 426 -5.16 -9.41 -1.19
N GLY A 427 -6.07 -10.13 -0.51
CA GLY A 427 -6.92 -11.12 -1.19
C GLY A 427 -7.74 -10.52 -2.32
N ASP A 428 -8.39 -9.42 -2.05
CA ASP A 428 -9.30 -8.74 -2.98
C ASP A 428 -9.16 -7.21 -2.99
N GLU A 429 -9.72 -6.46 -2.02
CA GLU A 429 -9.96 -5.01 -2.15
C GLU A 429 -8.77 -4.13 -1.76
N GLU A 430 -8.08 -4.41 -0.67
CA GLU A 430 -7.09 -3.52 -0.05
C GLU A 430 -5.76 -3.49 -0.83
N GLN A 431 -5.71 -2.77 -1.96
CA GLN A 431 -4.53 -2.70 -2.81
C GLN A 431 -3.59 -1.55 -2.41
N THR A 432 -2.36 -1.89 -2.02
CA THR A 432 -1.34 -0.93 -1.58
C THR A 432 -0.09 -0.96 -2.46
N ALA A 433 -0.28 -1.18 -3.75
CA ALA A 433 0.78 -1.32 -4.74
C ALA A 433 1.84 -0.20 -4.64
N THR A 434 3.13 -0.59 -4.76
CA THR A 434 4.31 0.29 -4.66
C THR A 434 5.12 0.34 -5.96
N ASN A 435 4.47 0.10 -7.11
CA ASN A 435 5.08 0.05 -8.44
C ASN A 435 5.31 1.43 -9.07
N TYR A 436 5.90 2.34 -8.31
CA TYR A 436 6.29 3.68 -8.77
C TYR A 436 7.69 4.06 -8.25
N PRO A 437 8.40 4.96 -8.97
CA PRO A 437 9.73 5.37 -8.58
C PRO A 437 9.71 6.32 -7.38
N LEU A 438 10.63 6.11 -6.45
CA LEU A 438 11.00 7.08 -5.43
C LEU A 438 12.38 7.65 -5.76
N VAL A 439 12.61 8.94 -5.51
CA VAL A 439 13.91 9.58 -5.66
C VAL A 439 14.51 9.83 -4.30
N ARG A 440 15.61 9.12 -4.00
CA ARG A 440 16.38 9.24 -2.77
C ARG A 440 17.65 10.05 -3.03
N ILE A 441 17.88 11.10 -2.25
CA ILE A 441 19.05 11.96 -2.35
C ILE A 441 19.78 11.94 -1.02
N THR A 442 21.07 11.57 -1.05
CA THR A 442 21.93 11.52 0.13
C THR A 442 23.00 12.58 0.05
N ASN A 443 23.06 13.49 1.04
CA ASN A 443 24.11 14.49 1.12
C ASN A 443 25.45 13.82 1.47
N GLN A 444 26.50 14.07 0.68
CA GLN A 444 27.80 13.40 0.84
C GLN A 444 28.59 13.88 2.06
N SER A 445 28.28 15.06 2.60
CA SER A 445 29.00 15.63 3.75
C SER A 445 28.43 15.17 5.08
N THR A 446 27.10 14.98 5.17
CA THR A 446 26.39 14.66 6.41
C THR A 446 25.90 13.22 6.43
N SER A 447 25.80 12.56 5.28
CA SER A 447 25.13 11.27 5.05
C SER A 447 23.63 11.33 5.33
N HIS A 448 23.03 12.51 5.40
CA HIS A 448 21.60 12.68 5.57
C HIS A 448 20.85 12.29 4.29
N VAL A 449 19.73 11.59 4.47
CA VAL A 449 18.89 11.06 3.40
C VAL A 449 17.62 11.90 3.28
N PHE A 450 17.28 12.25 2.05
CA PHE A 450 16.06 12.98 1.70
C PHE A 450 15.34 12.24 0.58
N TYR A 451 14.04 12.05 0.72
CA TYR A 451 13.20 11.61 -0.37
C TYR A 451 12.56 12.84 -1.04
N ALA A 452 12.76 12.95 -2.35
CA ALA A 452 12.13 13.96 -3.17
C ALA A 452 10.81 13.39 -3.67
N ARG A 453 9.68 14.06 -3.38
CA ARG A 453 8.35 13.62 -3.81
C ARG A 453 8.34 13.41 -5.33
N THR A 454 7.96 12.23 -5.78
CA THR A 454 7.80 11.94 -7.21
C THR A 454 6.33 12.05 -7.62
N HIS A 455 6.09 12.39 -8.90
CA HIS A 455 4.75 12.60 -9.45
C HIS A 455 4.77 12.59 -10.98
N ASP A 456 3.60 12.52 -11.59
CA ASP A 456 3.42 12.48 -13.05
C ASP A 456 4.26 11.36 -13.68
N HIS A 457 4.15 10.16 -13.12
CA HIS A 457 4.82 8.98 -13.66
C HIS A 457 4.35 8.72 -15.09
N SER A 458 5.28 8.52 -16.01
CA SER A 458 4.95 8.29 -17.43
C SER A 458 4.20 6.98 -17.66
N THR A 459 4.20 6.08 -16.70
CA THR A 459 3.42 4.83 -16.68
C THR A 459 3.32 4.29 -15.26
N MET A 460 2.27 3.50 -15.02
CA MET A 460 2.09 2.68 -13.81
C MET A 460 2.20 1.17 -14.13
N ALA A 461 2.78 0.81 -15.27
CA ALA A 461 3.06 -0.57 -15.61
C ALA A 461 4.06 -1.21 -14.64
N VAL A 462 4.13 -2.54 -14.61
CA VAL A 462 5.14 -3.32 -13.88
C VAL A 462 6.11 -3.95 -14.88
N ALA A 463 7.31 -4.32 -14.42
CA ALA A 463 8.32 -5.05 -15.21
C ALA A 463 8.55 -4.45 -16.62
N THR A 464 8.72 -3.14 -16.69
CA THR A 464 8.83 -2.40 -17.97
C THR A 464 10.08 -2.76 -18.80
N GLY A 465 10.96 -3.60 -18.28
CA GLY A 465 12.15 -4.12 -18.97
C GLY A 465 13.08 -2.99 -19.42
N SER A 466 13.40 -2.96 -20.71
CA SER A 466 14.28 -1.94 -21.31
C SER A 466 13.56 -0.67 -21.78
N ALA A 467 12.26 -0.56 -21.58
CA ALA A 467 11.52 0.66 -21.93
C ALA A 467 11.99 1.83 -21.06
N ILE A 468 12.23 2.98 -21.70
CA ILE A 468 12.55 4.21 -20.98
C ILE A 468 11.26 4.80 -20.43
N VAL A 469 11.22 4.95 -19.12
CA VAL A 469 10.13 5.55 -18.36
C VAL A 469 10.65 6.76 -17.57
N SER A 470 9.77 7.63 -17.13
CA SER A 470 10.16 8.87 -16.46
C SER A 470 9.21 9.24 -15.33
N THR A 471 9.70 10.09 -14.44
CA THR A 471 8.92 10.76 -13.41
C THR A 471 9.44 12.18 -13.21
N ASN A 472 8.57 13.06 -12.71
CA ASN A 472 9.00 14.31 -12.11
C ASN A 472 9.33 14.07 -10.63
N PHE A 473 10.19 14.93 -10.06
CA PHE A 473 10.47 14.94 -8.62
C PHE A 473 10.71 16.35 -8.09
N ASP A 474 10.19 16.59 -6.89
CA ASP A 474 10.31 17.88 -6.20
C ASP A 474 11.45 17.82 -5.19
N VAL A 475 12.49 18.63 -5.39
CA VAL A 475 13.60 18.74 -4.43
C VAL A 475 13.10 19.42 -3.16
N PRO A 476 13.17 18.78 -1.96
CA PRO A 476 12.66 19.37 -0.75
C PRO A 476 13.28 20.73 -0.45
N SER A 477 12.47 21.73 -0.11
CA SER A 477 12.94 23.09 0.20
C SER A 477 13.87 23.14 1.43
N GLY A 478 13.67 22.22 2.37
CA GLY A 478 14.49 22.08 3.59
C GLY A 478 15.71 21.17 3.44
N MET A 479 15.96 20.63 2.23
CA MET A 479 17.11 19.76 1.98
C MET A 479 18.44 20.49 2.14
N GLU A 480 19.49 19.80 2.58
CA GLU A 480 20.85 20.33 2.66
C GLU A 480 21.46 20.55 1.27
N THR A 481 22.25 21.63 1.13
CA THR A 481 22.95 21.93 -0.11
C THR A 481 24.31 21.23 -0.19
N GLY A 482 24.88 21.14 -1.40
CA GLY A 482 26.20 20.58 -1.65
C GLY A 482 26.20 19.31 -2.50
N PRO A 483 27.38 18.69 -2.63
CA PRO A 483 27.53 17.43 -3.33
C PRO A 483 26.66 16.33 -2.71
N SER A 484 25.93 15.61 -3.54
CA SER A 484 24.98 14.58 -3.12
C SER A 484 25.00 13.41 -4.10
N SER A 485 24.51 12.26 -3.67
CA SER A 485 24.20 11.13 -4.54
C SER A 485 22.69 10.99 -4.68
N LEU A 486 22.23 10.69 -5.88
CA LEU A 486 20.83 10.48 -6.21
C LEU A 486 20.63 9.04 -6.70
N GLU A 487 19.58 8.39 -6.22
CA GLU A 487 19.16 7.05 -6.60
C GLU A 487 17.65 7.05 -6.89
N VAL A 488 17.22 6.18 -7.79
CA VAL A 488 15.81 5.81 -7.96
C VAL A 488 15.59 4.47 -7.26
N VAL A 489 14.56 4.40 -6.45
CA VAL A 489 14.17 3.18 -5.72
C VAL A 489 12.81 2.73 -6.21
N ALA A 490 12.67 1.45 -6.53
CA ALA A 490 11.39 0.82 -6.87
C ALA A 490 11.31 -0.57 -6.21
N ASN A 491 10.15 -0.90 -5.63
CA ASN A 491 9.94 -2.12 -4.83
C ASN A 491 11.09 -2.38 -3.84
N GLY A 492 11.58 -1.35 -3.15
CA GLY A 492 12.67 -1.45 -2.19
C GLY A 492 14.07 -1.67 -2.78
N ILE A 493 14.22 -1.71 -4.10
CA ILE A 493 15.51 -1.92 -4.79
C ILE A 493 16.01 -0.60 -5.39
N ALA A 494 17.21 -0.18 -4.98
CA ALA A 494 17.82 1.06 -5.44
C ALA A 494 18.61 0.84 -6.75
N SER A 495 18.60 1.87 -7.60
CA SER A 495 19.53 1.98 -8.74
C SER A 495 20.98 2.19 -8.29
N ALA A 496 21.92 2.05 -9.20
CA ALA A 496 23.24 2.68 -9.00
C ALA A 496 23.07 4.21 -8.82
N SER A 497 23.85 4.78 -7.87
CA SER A 497 23.76 6.20 -7.57
C SER A 497 24.43 7.05 -8.66
N VAL A 498 23.89 8.25 -8.89
CA VAL A 498 24.48 9.28 -9.74
C VAL A 498 24.83 10.51 -8.90
N SER A 499 25.91 11.23 -9.29
CA SER A 499 26.35 12.43 -8.57
C SER A 499 25.53 13.64 -9.00
N VAL A 500 25.00 14.38 -8.02
CA VAL A 500 24.28 15.65 -8.22
C VAL A 500 24.81 16.71 -7.25
N THR A 501 24.55 17.99 -7.57
CA THR A 501 24.83 19.11 -6.64
C THR A 501 23.52 19.80 -6.32
N VAL A 502 23.21 19.92 -5.01
CA VAL A 502 22.04 20.67 -4.53
C VAL A 502 22.44 22.11 -4.20
N ASN A 503 21.70 23.06 -4.75
CA ASN A 503 21.96 24.50 -4.62
C ASN A 503 20.81 25.18 -3.83
N GLU A 504 21.15 26.38 -3.27
CA GLU A 504 20.14 27.26 -2.66
C GLU A 504 19.08 27.69 -3.68
N SER A 505 17.87 27.95 -3.20
CA SER A 505 16.85 28.67 -4.00
C SER A 505 17.32 30.13 -4.18
N SER A 506 17.18 30.65 -5.40
CA SER A 506 17.62 32.04 -5.75
C SER A 506 16.88 33.16 -5.00
N GLY A 507 16.01 32.81 -4.01
CA GLY A 507 15.28 33.74 -3.15
C GLY A 507 15.82 33.88 -1.72
N ASP A 508 16.77 33.03 -1.29
CA ASP A 508 17.31 33.00 0.07
C ASP A 508 18.58 33.85 0.25
N GLY A 509 18.65 34.94 -0.48
CA GLY A 509 19.69 35.97 -0.24
C GLY A 509 19.52 36.62 1.13
N SER A 510 19.84 35.92 2.21
CA SER A 510 20.10 36.58 3.49
C SER A 510 21.27 37.50 3.30
N SER A 511 21.00 38.80 3.26
CA SER A 511 21.99 39.86 3.30
C SER A 511 22.84 39.71 4.57
N ASN A 512 23.97 39.01 4.49
CA ASN A 512 25.08 39.23 5.39
C ASN A 512 25.72 40.58 5.00
N SER A 513 25.15 41.68 5.48
CA SER A 513 25.84 42.94 5.54
C SER A 513 26.91 42.85 6.64
N PRO A 514 28.18 43.13 6.33
CA PRO A 514 29.19 43.17 7.38
C PRO A 514 28.90 44.31 8.33
N ALA A 515 29.06 44.06 9.62
CA ALA A 515 28.93 45.00 10.70
C ALA A 515 29.77 46.29 10.41
N GLY A 516 29.08 47.35 10.12
CA GLY A 516 29.63 48.71 10.05
C GLY A 516 29.65 49.35 11.44
N THR A 517 30.84 49.62 11.91
CA THR A 517 31.31 50.48 12.99
C THR A 517 30.30 51.36 13.73
N GLU A 518 30.39 51.27 15.05
CA GLU A 518 29.90 52.19 16.08
C GLU A 518 30.00 53.68 15.73
N ARG A 519 28.93 54.42 16.01
CA ARG A 519 28.98 55.84 16.37
C ARG A 519 28.01 56.12 17.52
N ALA A 520 28.59 56.67 18.56
CA ALA A 520 28.03 57.03 19.85
C ALA A 520 26.91 58.10 19.79
N PRO A 521 26.17 58.30 20.91
CA PRO A 521 24.85 58.86 20.94
C PRO A 521 24.80 60.37 21.01
N ARG A 522 23.72 60.98 20.49
CA ARG A 522 23.29 62.35 20.84
C ARG A 522 21.92 62.34 21.44
N SER A 523 21.92 63.00 22.57
CA SER A 523 20.79 63.29 23.49
C SER A 523 19.69 64.15 22.90
N GLY A 524 18.47 63.93 23.41
CA GLY A 524 17.55 64.98 23.82
C GLY A 524 16.27 65.15 22.98
N SER A 525 15.16 64.85 23.52
CA SER A 525 14.09 65.79 23.85
C SER A 525 12.72 65.12 23.89
N THR A 526 12.15 65.29 25.02
CA THR A 526 10.80 65.07 25.56
C THR A 526 9.63 65.65 24.76
N ARG A 527 8.50 64.93 24.85
CA ARG A 527 7.07 65.26 25.04
C ARG A 527 6.19 64.36 24.18
N GLY A 528 5.15 63.68 24.63
CA GLY A 528 4.16 63.83 25.62
C GLY A 528 2.84 63.28 24.96
N PRO A 529 1.89 62.67 25.69
CA PRO A 529 0.83 61.80 25.14
C PRO A 529 -0.49 62.53 24.88
N ILE A 530 -1.29 62.04 23.94
CA ILE A 530 -2.75 62.34 23.79
C ILE A 530 -3.34 61.14 23.05
N ASP A 531 -4.20 60.44 23.59
CA ASP A 531 -5.56 60.34 24.08
C ASP A 531 -6.50 59.57 23.11
N ARG A 532 -7.25 58.73 23.74
CA ARG A 532 -8.31 57.86 23.21
C ARG A 532 -9.45 58.68 22.61
N ARG A 533 -10.17 58.14 21.66
CA ARG A 533 -11.62 57.82 21.69
C ARG A 533 -12.20 57.61 20.28
N GLN A 534 -12.88 56.43 20.17
CA GLN A 534 -14.25 56.23 19.65
C GLN A 534 -14.57 56.59 18.18
N LEU A 535 -15.20 55.64 17.52
CA LEU A 535 -16.62 55.46 17.21
C LEU A 535 -16.74 54.33 16.18
N GLN A 536 -17.32 53.27 16.45
CA GLN A 536 -18.68 52.74 16.35
C GLN A 536 -19.48 53.12 15.07
N VAL A 537 -20.06 52.04 14.48
CA VAL A 537 -21.37 51.90 13.84
C VAL A 537 -21.42 52.03 12.31
N GLY A 538 -22.01 50.99 11.72
CA GLY A 538 -22.65 51.01 10.40
C GLY A 538 -22.99 49.63 9.87
N GLN A 539 -24.10 49.06 10.34
CA GLN A 539 -24.80 47.91 9.74
C GLN A 539 -25.41 48.25 8.38
N ASN A 540 -25.70 47.18 7.64
CA ASN A 540 -26.75 46.99 6.62
C ASN A 540 -26.29 47.09 5.14
N ARG A 541 -26.22 46.00 4.47
CA ARG A 541 -27.28 45.31 3.70
C ARG A 541 -26.76 44.00 3.15
#